data_adca364044742964b5fa79de72d034f5
#
_entry.id   adca364044742964b5fa79de72d034f5
#
_cell.length_a   1.000
_cell.length_b   1.000
_cell.length_c   1.000
_cell.angle_alpha   90.00
_cell.angle_beta   90.00
_cell.angle_gamma   90.00
#
_symmetry.space_group_name_H-M   'P 1'
#
loop_
_entity.id
_entity.type
_entity.pdbx_description
1 polymer ?
#
loop_
_entity_poly.entity_id
_entity_poly.type
_entity_poly.pdbx_seq_one_letter_code
_entity_poly.pdbx_strand_id
1 'polypeptide(L)'
;MKRKHLYDYVDLEGLHLKEIPDNIAMYACHGAYDIQNNKIRSLKNAPSFVKGNFICDDNLLGMGSGLKYGPEEVQGNYNCSGNKLVSLDGIATLIGPRLTMDDNRLTSLNGLPSSILNNNKSLSFNNNSISNLSGYGFESVEFYEFFFANNNVTSLRGGPNIVKSNYDCASNPITSFEGGPTSVGRNFYAMALKNLQSLKGLPSIIGGTLFLSMDDMLRIFPDYTKNDRDILISTIKDMCSVGRGISIE
;
A
#
# COMPACT_ATOMS: atom_id res chain seq x y z
N MET A 1 4.80 15.20 39.69
CA MET A 1 4.20 15.09 38.37
C MET A 1 5.11 15.81 37.38
N LYS A 2 5.87 15.10 36.52
CA LYS A 2 6.59 15.73 35.40
C LYS A 2 5.53 16.28 34.43
N ARG A 3 5.59 17.56 34.08
CA ARG A 3 4.72 18.14 33.05
C ARG A 3 4.98 17.36 31.77
N LYS A 4 3.94 16.64 31.25
CA LYS A 4 3.98 16.04 29.92
C LYS A 4 4.08 17.18 28.91
N HIS A 5 5.23 17.31 28.24
CA HIS A 5 5.39 18.29 27.19
C HIS A 5 4.48 17.90 26.01
N LEU A 6 3.62 18.82 25.59
CA LEU A 6 2.84 18.75 24.37
C LEU A 6 3.66 19.52 23.32
N TYR A 7 4.09 18.84 22.27
CA TYR A 7 4.74 19.47 21.14
C TYR A 7 3.77 19.57 19.97
N ASP A 8 3.76 20.72 19.31
CA ASP A 8 2.93 20.91 18.12
C ASP A 8 3.51 20.19 16.90
N TYR A 9 4.83 19.95 16.89
CA TYR A 9 5.53 19.26 15.81
C TYR A 9 6.89 18.76 16.32
N VAL A 10 7.31 17.59 15.85
CA VAL A 10 8.65 17.04 16.12
C VAL A 10 9.28 16.63 14.81
N ASP A 11 10.48 17.18 14.56
CA ASP A 11 11.29 16.86 13.39
C ASP A 11 12.68 16.40 13.85
N LEU A 12 12.96 15.14 13.58
CA LEU A 12 14.24 14.47 13.85
C LEU A 12 14.76 13.80 12.59
N GLU A 13 14.30 14.23 11.40
CA GLU A 13 14.70 13.66 10.12
C GLU A 13 16.22 13.71 9.94
N GLY A 14 16.82 12.60 9.50
CA GLY A 14 18.20 12.55 9.02
C GLY A 14 19.28 12.77 10.06
N LEU A 15 18.98 12.76 11.35
CA LEU A 15 19.93 13.04 12.43
C LEU A 15 20.83 11.85 12.78
N HIS A 16 20.78 10.76 11.99
CA HIS A 16 21.55 9.53 12.22
C HIS A 16 21.29 8.85 13.57
N LEU A 17 20.10 9.08 14.15
CA LEU A 17 19.71 8.54 15.45
C LEU A 17 19.62 7.01 15.40
N LYS A 18 20.07 6.36 16.47
CA LYS A 18 19.88 4.91 16.69
C LYS A 18 18.66 4.59 17.56
N GLU A 19 18.20 5.59 18.31
CA GLU A 19 17.04 5.54 19.20
C GLU A 19 16.39 6.92 19.31
N ILE A 20 15.14 6.96 19.73
CA ILE A 20 14.44 8.21 20.03
C ILE A 20 14.94 8.70 21.40
N PRO A 21 15.48 9.94 21.51
CA PRO A 21 16.05 10.43 22.76
C PRO A 21 15.04 10.50 23.92
N ASP A 22 15.45 10.10 25.11
CA ASP A 22 14.59 10.09 26.31
C ASP A 22 14.08 11.49 26.69
N ASN A 23 14.85 12.55 26.41
CA ASN A 23 14.50 13.92 26.75
C ASN A 23 13.35 14.50 25.91
N ILE A 24 13.01 13.86 24.79
CA ILE A 24 11.86 14.23 23.94
C ILE A 24 10.68 13.25 24.09
N ALA A 25 10.79 12.27 24.98
CA ALA A 25 9.69 11.34 25.24
C ALA A 25 8.43 12.10 25.68
N MET A 26 7.34 11.87 24.97
CA MET A 26 6.07 12.54 25.17
C MET A 26 4.91 11.55 25.11
N TYR A 27 3.77 11.92 25.67
CA TYR A 27 2.55 11.14 25.55
C TYR A 27 1.81 11.42 24.26
N ALA A 28 1.78 12.66 23.81
CA ALA A 28 1.04 13.11 22.64
C ALA A 28 1.81 14.14 21.84
N CYS A 29 1.74 14.03 20.49
CA CYS A 29 2.17 15.03 19.54
C CYS A 29 0.94 15.58 18.80
N HIS A 30 0.73 16.90 18.83
CA HIS A 30 -0.43 17.55 18.22
C HIS A 30 -0.23 17.88 16.74
N GLY A 31 1.00 17.86 16.25
CA GLY A 31 1.34 17.98 14.83
C GLY A 31 1.88 16.67 14.27
N ALA A 32 2.75 16.79 13.27
CA ALA A 32 3.48 15.64 12.74
C ALA A 32 4.63 15.24 13.67
N TYR A 33 4.90 13.94 13.71
CA TYR A 33 6.05 13.35 14.37
C TYR A 33 6.91 12.66 13.32
N ASP A 34 8.04 13.29 13.01
CA ASP A 34 8.93 12.87 11.92
C ASP A 34 10.27 12.38 12.47
N ILE A 35 10.56 11.10 12.21
CA ILE A 35 11.81 10.42 12.58
C ILE A 35 12.40 9.66 11.38
N GLN A 36 12.01 10.04 10.16
CA GLN A 36 12.48 9.37 8.94
C GLN A 36 14.01 9.52 8.75
N ASN A 37 14.56 8.68 7.85
CA ASN A 37 15.97 8.74 7.45
C ASN A 37 16.97 8.63 8.62
N ASN A 38 16.71 7.71 9.55
CA ASN A 38 17.59 7.46 10.70
C ASN A 38 18.08 5.99 10.74
N LYS A 39 18.59 5.55 11.87
CA LYS A 39 19.02 4.17 12.14
C LYS A 39 18.28 3.57 13.33
N ILE A 40 17.04 4.05 13.58
CA ILE A 40 16.22 3.70 14.72
C ILE A 40 15.79 2.23 14.60
N ARG A 41 15.92 1.49 15.70
CA ARG A 41 15.54 0.06 15.78
C ARG A 41 14.36 -0.19 16.71
N SER A 42 13.89 0.82 17.42
CA SER A 42 12.78 0.73 18.37
C SER A 42 12.05 2.06 18.44
N LEU A 43 10.71 2.00 18.49
CA LEU A 43 9.86 3.17 18.70
C LEU A 43 9.69 3.51 20.19
N LYS A 44 10.51 2.94 21.10
CA LYS A 44 10.53 3.36 22.50
C LYS A 44 10.74 4.88 22.57
N ASN A 45 10.00 5.56 23.44
CA ASN A 45 9.92 7.01 23.59
C ASN A 45 9.13 7.75 22.49
N ALA A 46 8.58 7.06 21.47
CA ALA A 46 7.61 7.66 20.58
C ALA A 46 6.31 8.02 21.35
N PRO A 47 5.53 9.02 20.90
CA PRO A 47 4.26 9.35 21.52
C PRO A 47 3.24 8.22 21.30
N SER A 48 2.34 8.00 22.28
CA SER A 48 1.22 7.06 22.09
C SER A 48 0.10 7.64 21.23
N PHE A 49 0.04 8.97 21.08
CA PHE A 49 -0.95 9.68 20.28
C PHE A 49 -0.25 10.69 19.35
N VAL A 50 -0.58 10.64 18.04
CA VAL A 50 -0.12 11.60 17.03
C VAL A 50 -1.35 12.12 16.28
N LYS A 51 -1.63 13.43 16.41
CA LYS A 51 -2.74 14.07 15.73
C LYS A 51 -2.44 14.32 14.25
N GLY A 52 -1.19 14.66 13.92
CA GLY A 52 -0.71 14.81 12.55
C GLY A 52 -0.21 13.51 11.95
N ASN A 53 0.73 13.60 11.03
CA ASN A 53 1.37 12.45 10.42
C ASN A 53 2.40 11.82 11.34
N PHE A 54 2.48 10.49 11.35
CA PHE A 54 3.58 9.74 11.92
C PHE A 54 4.47 9.23 10.78
N ILE A 55 5.70 9.73 10.71
CA ILE A 55 6.63 9.53 9.61
C ILE A 55 7.87 8.85 10.18
N CYS A 56 8.05 7.56 9.92
CA CYS A 56 9.15 6.76 10.45
C CYS A 56 9.87 5.94 9.36
N ASP A 57 9.70 6.32 8.09
CA ASP A 57 10.32 5.63 6.98
C ASP A 57 11.85 5.70 7.01
N ASP A 58 12.47 4.78 6.24
CA ASP A 58 13.92 4.65 6.11
C ASP A 58 14.66 4.57 7.46
N ASN A 59 14.20 3.61 8.30
CA ASN A 59 14.84 3.25 9.55
C ASN A 59 15.19 1.74 9.59
N LEU A 60 15.50 1.22 10.75
CA LEU A 60 15.91 -0.18 10.95
C LEU A 60 14.97 -0.94 11.91
N LEU A 61 13.68 -0.57 11.95
CA LEU A 61 12.72 -1.12 12.91
C LEU A 61 12.60 -2.64 12.83
N GLY A 62 12.59 -3.22 11.64
CA GLY A 62 12.55 -4.66 11.44
C GLY A 62 13.81 -5.42 11.89
N MET A 63 14.87 -4.71 12.24
CA MET A 63 16.09 -5.25 12.86
C MET A 63 16.11 -5.09 14.39
N GLY A 64 15.00 -4.65 14.97
CA GLY A 64 14.83 -4.40 16.39
C GLY A 64 13.46 -4.84 16.90
N SER A 65 12.72 -3.95 17.54
CA SER A 65 11.41 -4.25 18.14
C SER A 65 10.23 -4.16 17.17
N GLY A 66 10.46 -3.89 15.89
CA GLY A 66 9.38 -3.65 14.91
C GLY A 66 8.60 -2.39 15.25
N LEU A 67 7.26 -2.46 15.15
CA LEU A 67 6.35 -1.35 15.45
C LEU A 67 5.96 -1.27 16.93
N LYS A 68 6.43 -2.19 17.77
CA LYS A 68 6.19 -2.14 19.22
C LYS A 68 6.66 -0.81 19.80
N TYR A 69 5.95 -0.33 20.80
CA TYR A 69 6.19 0.95 21.48
C TYR A 69 5.93 2.19 20.61
N GLY A 70 5.40 2.01 19.40
CA GLY A 70 4.94 3.10 18.55
C GLY A 70 3.60 3.67 19.02
N PRO A 71 3.05 4.64 18.27
CA PRO A 71 1.77 5.25 18.60
C PRO A 71 0.63 4.22 18.58
N GLU A 72 -0.30 4.35 19.53
CA GLU A 72 -1.56 3.60 19.56
C GLU A 72 -2.58 4.23 18.60
N GLU A 73 -2.51 5.54 18.41
CA GLU A 73 -3.40 6.32 17.56
C GLU A 73 -2.62 7.35 16.72
N VAL A 74 -2.88 7.34 15.40
CA VAL A 74 -2.37 8.33 14.44
C VAL A 74 -3.57 8.86 13.63
N GLN A 75 -3.95 10.13 13.84
CA GLN A 75 -5.08 10.73 13.13
C GLN A 75 -4.73 11.18 11.71
N GLY A 76 -3.46 11.47 11.44
CA GLY A 76 -2.92 11.75 10.10
C GLY A 76 -2.49 10.48 9.36
N ASN A 77 -1.58 10.65 8.40
CA ASN A 77 -0.98 9.56 7.66
C ASN A 77 0.04 8.80 8.51
N TYR A 78 0.09 7.48 8.34
CA TYR A 78 1.10 6.62 8.93
C TYR A 78 2.02 6.12 7.82
N ASN A 79 3.29 6.54 7.82
CA ASN A 79 4.31 6.08 6.88
C ASN A 79 5.44 5.36 7.62
N CYS A 80 5.65 4.09 7.28
CA CYS A 80 6.73 3.27 7.83
C CYS A 80 7.44 2.45 6.74
N SER A 81 7.60 3.04 5.55
CA SER A 81 8.30 2.43 4.42
C SER A 81 9.78 2.23 4.72
N GLY A 82 10.47 1.36 3.97
CA GLY A 82 11.93 1.22 4.05
C GLY A 82 12.48 0.68 5.38
N ASN A 83 11.69 -0.06 6.16
CA ASN A 83 12.05 -0.45 7.53
C ASN A 83 12.47 -1.91 7.74
N LYS A 84 12.44 -2.74 6.68
CA LYS A 84 12.72 -4.19 6.76
C LYS A 84 11.76 -4.95 7.68
N LEU A 85 10.54 -4.44 7.90
CA LEU A 85 9.51 -5.06 8.74
C LEU A 85 9.05 -6.38 8.15
N VAL A 86 8.88 -7.39 9.00
CA VAL A 86 8.38 -8.73 8.62
C VAL A 86 6.93 -8.95 9.06
N SER A 87 6.41 -8.14 9.98
CA SER A 87 5.03 -8.17 10.47
C SER A 87 4.53 -6.78 10.81
N LEU A 88 3.20 -6.64 10.99
CA LEU A 88 2.54 -5.42 11.43
C LEU A 88 2.28 -5.43 12.96
N ASP A 89 2.86 -6.37 13.71
CA ASP A 89 2.67 -6.46 15.16
C ASP A 89 3.10 -5.17 15.86
N GLY A 90 2.18 -4.60 16.61
CA GLY A 90 2.39 -3.33 17.33
C GLY A 90 2.09 -2.08 16.52
N ILE A 91 1.49 -2.21 15.32
CA ILE A 91 0.97 -1.05 14.57
C ILE A 91 -0.15 -0.35 15.35
N ALA A 92 -0.34 0.93 15.10
CA ALA A 92 -1.42 1.72 15.69
C ALA A 92 -2.80 1.09 15.47
N THR A 93 -3.67 1.12 16.48
CA THR A 93 -5.04 0.60 16.39
C THR A 93 -5.97 1.54 15.62
N LEU A 94 -5.66 2.84 15.61
CA LEU A 94 -6.35 3.85 14.82
C LEU A 94 -5.35 4.53 13.88
N ILE A 95 -5.64 4.47 12.58
CA ILE A 95 -4.84 5.09 11.52
C ILE A 95 -5.74 5.99 10.68
N GLY A 96 -5.28 7.19 10.38
CA GLY A 96 -5.98 8.20 9.60
C GLY A 96 -6.15 7.82 8.12
N PRO A 97 -6.12 8.78 7.20
CA PRO A 97 -6.55 8.55 5.81
C PRO A 97 -5.61 7.65 5.01
N ARG A 98 -4.31 7.57 5.36
CA ARG A 98 -3.33 6.79 4.58
C ARG A 98 -2.43 5.95 5.49
N LEU A 99 -2.21 4.69 5.06
CA LEU A 99 -1.19 3.80 5.57
C LEU A 99 -0.22 3.45 4.43
N THR A 100 1.08 3.69 4.64
CA THR A 100 2.15 3.35 3.69
C THR A 100 3.19 2.47 4.38
N MET A 101 3.39 1.26 3.83
CA MET A 101 4.30 0.22 4.32
C MET A 101 5.17 -0.33 3.19
N ASP A 102 5.50 0.51 2.21
CA ASP A 102 6.29 0.12 1.04
C ASP A 102 7.71 -0.29 1.46
N ASP A 103 8.40 -1.03 0.59
CA ASP A 103 9.82 -1.38 0.76
C ASP A 103 10.12 -2.08 2.10
N ASN A 104 9.26 -3.01 2.50
CA ASN A 104 9.44 -3.84 3.68
C ASN A 104 9.60 -5.33 3.31
N ARG A 105 9.46 -6.24 4.25
CA ARG A 105 9.56 -7.70 4.08
C ARG A 105 8.31 -8.42 4.58
N LEU A 106 7.15 -7.73 4.48
CA LEU A 106 5.88 -8.27 4.94
C LEU A 106 5.48 -9.47 4.08
N THR A 107 5.14 -10.58 4.71
CA THR A 107 4.64 -11.78 4.01
C THR A 107 3.12 -11.91 4.08
N SER A 108 2.49 -11.18 4.99
CA SER A 108 1.05 -11.10 5.18
C SER A 108 0.66 -9.72 5.72
N LEU A 109 -0.64 -9.44 5.74
CA LEU A 109 -1.22 -8.23 6.33
C LEU A 109 -1.84 -8.50 7.72
N ASN A 110 -1.48 -9.63 8.34
CA ASN A 110 -1.90 -9.92 9.70
C ASN A 110 -1.45 -8.80 10.66
N GLY A 111 -2.32 -8.40 11.55
CA GLY A 111 -2.08 -7.27 12.45
C GLY A 111 -2.62 -5.93 11.95
N LEU A 112 -3.15 -5.85 10.72
CA LEU A 112 -3.86 -4.64 10.29
C LEU A 112 -5.02 -4.31 11.24
N PRO A 113 -5.13 -3.06 11.72
CA PRO A 113 -6.21 -2.66 12.60
C PRO A 113 -7.53 -2.54 11.84
N SER A 114 -8.66 -2.79 12.51
CA SER A 114 -9.99 -2.65 11.92
C SER A 114 -10.32 -1.23 11.44
N SER A 115 -9.62 -0.22 11.96
CA SER A 115 -9.74 1.17 11.48
C SER A 115 -9.39 1.35 10.00
N ILE A 116 -8.63 0.41 9.40
CA ILE A 116 -8.35 0.38 7.96
C ILE A 116 -9.60 0.12 7.13
N LEU A 117 -10.59 -0.58 7.69
CA LEU A 117 -11.86 -0.88 7.00
C LEU A 117 -12.86 0.28 7.00
N ASN A 118 -12.45 1.47 7.43
CA ASN A 118 -13.24 2.68 7.21
C ASN A 118 -13.09 3.12 5.74
N ASN A 119 -14.19 3.50 5.11
CA ASN A 119 -14.22 3.92 3.70
C ASN A 119 -13.23 5.05 3.39
N ASN A 120 -12.80 5.13 2.14
CA ASN A 120 -11.94 6.17 1.58
C ASN A 120 -10.49 6.21 2.11
N LYS A 121 -9.97 5.11 2.64
CA LYS A 121 -8.55 5.02 2.99
C LYS A 121 -7.68 4.79 1.75
N SER A 122 -6.43 5.26 1.80
CA SER A 122 -5.37 4.89 0.86
C SER A 122 -4.42 3.91 1.52
N LEU A 123 -4.19 2.75 0.88
CA LEU A 123 -3.25 1.75 1.37
C LEU A 123 -2.14 1.53 0.35
N SER A 124 -0.90 1.45 0.82
CA SER A 124 0.25 1.11 0.01
C SER A 124 1.14 0.09 0.73
N PHE A 125 1.39 -1.03 0.03
CA PHE A 125 2.23 -2.14 0.47
C PHE A 125 3.17 -2.59 -0.66
N ASN A 126 3.59 -1.70 -1.53
CA ASN A 126 4.49 -2.02 -2.64
C ASN A 126 5.81 -2.60 -2.15
N ASN A 127 6.48 -3.41 -2.98
CA ASN A 127 7.81 -3.94 -2.69
C ASN A 127 7.86 -4.70 -1.35
N ASN A 128 6.98 -5.69 -1.21
CA ASN A 128 6.93 -6.60 -0.07
C ASN A 128 6.95 -8.07 -0.57
N SER A 129 6.59 -9.00 0.28
CA SER A 129 6.47 -10.43 -0.04
C SER A 129 5.09 -10.99 0.27
N ILE A 130 4.05 -10.15 0.22
CA ILE A 130 2.66 -10.50 0.55
C ILE A 130 2.16 -11.50 -0.49
N SER A 131 1.55 -12.60 -0.04
CA SER A 131 1.13 -13.69 -0.93
C SER A 131 -0.37 -13.74 -1.20
N ASN A 132 -1.20 -13.09 -0.39
CA ASN A 132 -2.67 -13.04 -0.59
C ASN A 132 -3.30 -11.81 0.06
N LEU A 133 -4.52 -11.49 -0.37
CA LEU A 133 -5.34 -10.37 0.12
C LEU A 133 -6.57 -10.85 0.92
N SER A 134 -6.75 -12.18 1.08
CA SER A 134 -7.96 -12.75 1.67
C SER A 134 -7.94 -12.68 3.21
N GLY A 135 -9.12 -12.52 3.80
CA GLY A 135 -9.31 -12.57 5.25
C GLY A 135 -9.11 -11.24 5.97
N TYR A 136 -8.90 -10.15 5.23
CA TYR A 136 -8.72 -8.81 5.81
C TYR A 136 -9.98 -7.93 5.71
N GLY A 137 -11.03 -8.40 5.01
CA GLY A 137 -12.31 -7.68 4.89
C GLY A 137 -12.32 -6.55 3.87
N PHE A 138 -11.31 -6.46 3.01
CA PHE A 138 -11.20 -5.37 2.03
C PHE A 138 -12.34 -5.36 1.01
N GLU A 139 -12.93 -6.52 0.71
CA GLU A 139 -14.07 -6.67 -0.18
C GLU A 139 -15.34 -5.97 0.30
N SER A 140 -15.41 -5.63 1.58
CA SER A 140 -16.59 -5.00 2.21
C SER A 140 -16.53 -3.48 2.24
N VAL A 141 -15.44 -2.86 1.80
CA VAL A 141 -15.21 -1.42 1.89
C VAL A 141 -14.69 -0.83 0.58
N GLU A 142 -14.87 0.48 0.41
CA GLU A 142 -14.32 1.23 -0.72
C GLU A 142 -13.03 1.92 -0.29
N PHE A 143 -11.98 1.73 -1.07
CA PHE A 143 -10.71 2.42 -0.87
C PHE A 143 -10.56 3.61 -1.81
N TYR A 144 -9.81 4.64 -1.38
CA TYR A 144 -9.43 5.72 -2.26
C TYR A 144 -8.32 5.27 -3.21
N GLU A 145 -7.25 4.67 -2.69
CA GLU A 145 -6.16 4.05 -3.44
C GLU A 145 -5.78 2.70 -2.80
N PHE A 146 -5.33 1.75 -3.64
CA PHE A 146 -4.90 0.45 -3.16
C PHE A 146 -3.71 -0.04 -3.99
N PHE A 147 -2.53 -0.03 -3.40
CA PHE A 147 -1.26 -0.34 -4.06
C PHE A 147 -0.57 -1.53 -3.39
N PHE A 148 -0.21 -2.52 -4.18
CA PHE A 148 0.56 -3.68 -3.73
C PHE A 148 1.44 -4.24 -4.86
N ALA A 149 1.96 -3.36 -5.72
CA ALA A 149 2.89 -3.74 -6.77
C ALA A 149 4.15 -4.42 -6.19
N ASN A 150 4.75 -5.29 -6.99
CA ASN A 150 5.96 -6.01 -6.62
C ASN A 150 5.80 -6.79 -5.30
N ASN A 151 4.89 -7.75 -5.32
CA ASN A 151 4.58 -8.69 -4.24
C ASN A 151 4.48 -10.12 -4.80
N ASN A 152 4.04 -11.07 -3.98
CA ASN A 152 3.87 -12.48 -4.34
C ASN A 152 2.38 -12.87 -4.43
N VAL A 153 1.48 -11.91 -4.69
CA VAL A 153 0.03 -12.17 -4.75
C VAL A 153 -0.29 -12.96 -6.02
N THR A 154 -0.91 -14.12 -5.85
CA THR A 154 -1.30 -15.02 -6.95
C THR A 154 -2.74 -14.88 -7.39
N SER A 155 -3.60 -14.24 -6.58
CA SER A 155 -5.02 -14.03 -6.83
C SER A 155 -5.48 -12.72 -6.20
N LEU A 156 -6.37 -12.00 -6.88
CA LEU A 156 -6.94 -10.74 -6.38
C LEU A 156 -8.11 -10.95 -5.40
N ARG A 157 -8.50 -12.20 -5.15
CA ARG A 157 -9.59 -12.53 -4.21
C ARG A 157 -9.28 -11.99 -2.81
N GLY A 158 -10.31 -11.40 -2.18
CA GLY A 158 -10.18 -10.74 -0.88
C GLY A 158 -9.68 -9.30 -0.95
N GLY A 159 -9.30 -8.82 -2.14
CA GLY A 159 -9.03 -7.42 -2.39
C GLY A 159 -10.30 -6.56 -2.49
N PRO A 160 -10.18 -5.23 -2.60
CA PRO A 160 -11.33 -4.32 -2.65
C PRO A 160 -12.16 -4.48 -3.94
N ASN A 161 -13.49 -4.40 -3.81
CA ASN A 161 -14.40 -4.39 -4.95
C ASN A 161 -14.43 -3.04 -5.68
N ILE A 162 -14.21 -1.93 -4.96
CA ILE A 162 -14.26 -0.56 -5.51
C ILE A 162 -13.05 0.21 -5.02
N VAL A 163 -12.32 0.83 -5.98
CA VAL A 163 -11.23 1.77 -5.70
C VAL A 163 -11.52 3.09 -6.41
N LYS A 164 -11.65 4.18 -5.64
CA LYS A 164 -12.11 5.50 -6.16
C LYS A 164 -11.05 6.24 -6.98
N SER A 165 -9.78 5.91 -6.81
CA SER A 165 -8.68 6.52 -7.54
C SER A 165 -7.84 5.42 -8.21
N ASN A 166 -6.59 5.25 -7.82
CA ASN A 166 -5.65 4.35 -8.48
C ASN A 166 -5.60 2.98 -7.80
N TYR A 167 -5.49 1.94 -8.62
CA TYR A 167 -5.24 0.57 -8.18
C TYR A 167 -3.97 0.05 -8.86
N ASP A 168 -3.05 -0.53 -8.10
CA ASP A 168 -1.80 -1.05 -8.62
C ASP A 168 -1.56 -2.47 -8.12
N CYS A 169 -1.59 -3.41 -9.07
CA CYS A 169 -1.27 -4.82 -8.86
C CYS A 169 -0.07 -5.28 -9.70
N ALA A 170 0.67 -4.35 -10.29
CA ALA A 170 1.79 -4.66 -11.17
C ALA A 170 2.83 -5.58 -10.51
N SER A 171 3.59 -6.30 -11.32
CA SER A 171 4.69 -7.14 -10.86
C SER A 171 4.29 -8.18 -9.78
N ASN A 172 3.09 -8.74 -9.89
CA ASN A 172 2.62 -9.85 -9.07
C ASN A 172 2.43 -11.12 -9.94
N PRO A 173 2.54 -12.32 -9.37
CA PRO A 173 2.35 -13.58 -10.12
C PRO A 173 0.87 -13.97 -10.25
N ILE A 174 -0.05 -13.01 -10.43
CA ILE A 174 -1.48 -13.28 -10.66
C ILE A 174 -1.70 -13.95 -12.01
N THR A 175 -2.72 -14.80 -12.10
CA THR A 175 -3.05 -15.56 -13.32
C THR A 175 -4.25 -15.01 -14.08
N SER A 176 -5.10 -14.23 -13.41
CA SER A 176 -6.26 -13.51 -13.97
C SER A 176 -6.63 -12.34 -13.05
N PHE A 177 -7.58 -11.51 -13.48
CA PHE A 177 -8.12 -10.42 -12.65
C PHE A 177 -9.35 -10.85 -11.84
N GLU A 178 -9.70 -12.13 -11.82
CA GLU A 178 -10.84 -12.62 -11.03
C GLU A 178 -10.68 -12.35 -9.54
N GLY A 179 -11.75 -11.81 -8.94
CA GLY A 179 -11.77 -11.41 -7.54
C GLY A 179 -11.12 -10.06 -7.26
N GLY A 180 -10.69 -9.34 -8.30
CA GLY A 180 -10.23 -7.97 -8.21
C GLY A 180 -11.38 -6.95 -8.25
N PRO A 181 -11.06 -5.65 -8.31
CA PRO A 181 -12.06 -4.59 -8.30
C PRO A 181 -12.98 -4.64 -9.52
N THR A 182 -14.27 -4.39 -9.32
CA THR A 182 -15.25 -4.22 -10.39
C THR A 182 -15.19 -2.81 -10.98
N SER A 183 -14.69 -1.84 -10.21
CA SER A 183 -14.56 -0.45 -10.62
C SER A 183 -13.30 0.19 -10.06
N VAL A 184 -12.57 0.93 -10.92
CA VAL A 184 -11.42 1.75 -10.58
C VAL A 184 -11.65 3.15 -11.12
N GLY A 185 -11.69 4.16 -10.25
CA GLY A 185 -12.09 5.52 -10.60
C GLY A 185 -11.05 6.29 -11.42
N ARG A 186 -9.77 5.89 -11.36
CA ARG A 186 -8.69 6.47 -12.15
C ARG A 186 -7.90 5.39 -12.88
N ASN A 187 -6.61 5.24 -12.55
CA ASN A 187 -5.72 4.36 -13.28
C ASN A 187 -5.68 2.96 -12.68
N PHE A 188 -5.63 1.97 -13.54
CA PHE A 188 -5.39 0.58 -13.18
C PHE A 188 -4.04 0.14 -13.74
N TYR A 189 -3.06 -0.08 -12.85
CA TYR A 189 -1.72 -0.53 -13.21
C TYR A 189 -1.64 -2.06 -13.06
N ALA A 190 -1.44 -2.73 -14.19
CA ALA A 190 -1.42 -4.19 -14.30
C ALA A 190 -0.29 -4.65 -15.25
N MET A 191 0.88 -4.08 -15.07
CA MET A 191 2.07 -4.37 -15.90
C MET A 191 2.94 -5.45 -15.27
N ALA A 192 3.77 -6.11 -16.08
CA ALA A 192 4.74 -7.12 -15.65
C ALA A 192 4.12 -8.28 -14.85
N LEU A 193 2.96 -8.76 -15.28
CA LEU A 193 2.22 -9.87 -14.65
C LEU A 193 2.65 -11.21 -15.30
N LYS A 194 3.87 -11.65 -15.01
CA LYS A 194 4.54 -12.76 -15.70
C LYS A 194 3.75 -14.08 -15.76
N ASN A 195 2.77 -14.28 -14.89
CA ASN A 195 1.94 -15.50 -14.85
C ASN A 195 0.52 -15.26 -15.39
N LEU A 196 0.20 -14.07 -15.90
CA LEU A 196 -1.13 -13.75 -16.41
C LEU A 196 -1.48 -14.62 -17.62
N GLN A 197 -2.60 -15.34 -17.52
CA GLN A 197 -3.10 -16.28 -18.53
C GLN A 197 -4.41 -15.80 -19.15
N SER A 198 -5.11 -14.87 -18.50
CA SER A 198 -6.42 -14.40 -18.94
C SER A 198 -6.70 -12.99 -18.43
N LEU A 199 -7.43 -12.21 -19.23
CA LEU A 199 -7.98 -10.90 -18.81
C LEU A 199 -9.31 -11.04 -18.05
N LYS A 200 -9.77 -12.26 -17.75
CA LYS A 200 -11.01 -12.49 -17.02
C LYS A 200 -10.99 -11.78 -15.67
N GLY A 201 -12.06 -11.05 -15.36
CA GLY A 201 -12.18 -10.27 -14.13
C GLY A 201 -11.59 -8.87 -14.21
N LEU A 202 -11.21 -8.37 -15.40
CA LEU A 202 -10.93 -6.94 -15.57
C LEU A 202 -12.09 -6.10 -15.02
N PRO A 203 -11.81 -4.95 -14.37
CA PRO A 203 -12.86 -4.03 -13.93
C PRO A 203 -13.78 -3.65 -15.08
N SER A 204 -15.08 -3.67 -14.85
CA SER A 204 -16.06 -3.22 -15.87
C SER A 204 -15.93 -1.74 -16.19
N ILE A 205 -15.43 -0.95 -15.22
CA ILE A 205 -15.22 0.51 -15.35
C ILE A 205 -13.82 0.88 -14.84
N ILE A 206 -13.06 1.56 -15.71
CA ILE A 206 -11.79 2.21 -15.37
C ILE A 206 -11.89 3.66 -15.82
N GLY A 207 -12.00 4.61 -14.88
CA GLY A 207 -12.24 6.03 -15.19
C GLY A 207 -11.02 6.76 -15.79
N GLY A 208 -9.83 6.22 -15.60
CA GLY A 208 -8.57 6.73 -16.16
C GLY A 208 -8.00 5.82 -17.25
N THR A 209 -6.73 5.45 -17.08
CA THR A 209 -5.97 4.62 -18.03
C THR A 209 -5.77 3.22 -17.47
N LEU A 210 -5.95 2.21 -18.30
CA LEU A 210 -5.52 0.84 -18.06
C LEU A 210 -4.09 0.67 -18.60
N PHE A 211 -3.14 0.31 -17.73
CA PHE A 211 -1.75 0.04 -18.08
C PHE A 211 -1.48 -1.45 -18.08
N LEU A 212 -1.02 -1.98 -19.21
CA LEU A 212 -0.67 -3.39 -19.42
C LEU A 212 0.73 -3.48 -20.03
N SER A 213 1.40 -4.63 -19.94
CA SER A 213 2.63 -4.86 -20.68
C SER A 213 2.38 -5.66 -21.95
N MET A 214 3.11 -5.33 -23.02
CA MET A 214 3.03 -6.03 -24.31
C MET A 214 3.37 -7.51 -24.14
N ASP A 215 4.38 -7.84 -23.37
CA ASP A 215 4.80 -9.23 -23.14
C ASP A 215 3.71 -10.07 -22.47
N ASP A 216 2.91 -9.47 -21.55
CA ASP A 216 1.77 -10.15 -20.93
C ASP A 216 0.65 -10.37 -21.96
N MET A 217 0.41 -9.37 -22.81
CA MET A 217 -0.63 -9.46 -23.85
C MET A 217 -0.29 -10.50 -24.90
N LEU A 218 0.95 -10.57 -25.37
CA LEU A 218 1.39 -11.59 -26.35
C LEU A 218 1.36 -13.01 -25.77
N ARG A 219 1.44 -13.17 -24.45
CA ARG A 219 1.27 -14.47 -23.79
C ARG A 219 -0.19 -14.92 -23.80
N ILE A 220 -1.13 -13.99 -23.61
CA ILE A 220 -2.58 -14.27 -23.60
C ILE A 220 -3.09 -14.44 -25.04
N PHE A 221 -2.55 -13.70 -25.98
CA PHE A 221 -2.97 -13.64 -27.38
C PHE A 221 -1.78 -14.00 -28.29
N PRO A 222 -1.37 -15.28 -28.36
CA PRO A 222 -0.13 -15.70 -29.04
C PRO A 222 -0.15 -15.52 -30.56
N ASP A 223 -1.33 -15.34 -31.15
CA ASP A 223 -1.49 -15.09 -32.59
C ASP A 223 -1.17 -13.65 -33.00
N TYR A 224 -1.04 -12.74 -32.01
CA TYR A 224 -0.69 -11.35 -32.25
C TYR A 224 0.81 -11.09 -32.06
N THR A 225 1.28 -9.98 -32.67
CA THR A 225 2.65 -9.48 -32.58
C THR A 225 2.68 -8.08 -31.95
N LYS A 226 3.85 -7.53 -31.72
CA LYS A 226 3.99 -6.14 -31.24
C LYS A 226 3.41 -5.11 -32.22
N ASN A 227 3.25 -5.46 -33.49
CA ASN A 227 2.66 -4.60 -34.52
C ASN A 227 1.11 -4.56 -34.42
N ASP A 228 0.49 -5.50 -33.71
CA ASP A 228 -0.97 -5.64 -33.59
C ASP A 228 -1.52 -4.90 -32.38
N ARG A 229 -0.76 -3.92 -31.85
CA ARG A 229 -1.12 -3.16 -30.64
C ARG A 229 -2.52 -2.55 -30.70
N ASP A 230 -2.90 -1.94 -31.81
CA ASP A 230 -4.20 -1.30 -31.97
C ASP A 230 -5.35 -2.32 -31.96
N ILE A 231 -5.09 -3.51 -32.51
CA ILE A 231 -6.07 -4.61 -32.48
C ILE A 231 -6.24 -5.12 -31.06
N LEU A 232 -5.14 -5.32 -30.32
CA LEU A 232 -5.16 -5.71 -28.92
C LEU A 232 -5.94 -4.68 -28.07
N ILE A 233 -5.68 -3.38 -28.26
CA ILE A 233 -6.40 -2.31 -27.59
C ILE A 233 -7.91 -2.37 -27.91
N SER A 234 -8.29 -2.60 -29.17
CA SER A 234 -9.69 -2.74 -29.56
C SER A 234 -10.35 -3.94 -28.88
N THR A 235 -9.68 -5.09 -28.89
CA THR A 235 -10.15 -6.32 -28.23
C THR A 235 -10.39 -6.11 -26.74
N ILE A 236 -9.50 -5.39 -26.05
CA ILE A 236 -9.63 -5.13 -24.60
C ILE A 236 -10.76 -4.13 -24.33
N LYS A 237 -10.97 -3.14 -25.20
CA LYS A 237 -12.09 -2.18 -25.08
C LYS A 237 -13.46 -2.84 -25.13
N ASP A 238 -13.57 -3.98 -25.80
CA ASP A 238 -14.83 -4.76 -25.81
C ASP A 238 -15.09 -5.47 -24.46
N MET A 239 -14.08 -5.59 -23.61
CA MET A 239 -14.16 -6.27 -22.30
C MET A 239 -14.42 -5.32 -21.14
N CYS A 240 -14.05 -4.03 -21.25
CA CYS A 240 -14.17 -3.04 -20.17
C CYS A 240 -14.29 -1.61 -20.70
N SER A 241 -15.02 -0.76 -19.94
CA SER A 241 -15.11 0.67 -20.25
C SER A 241 -13.90 1.40 -19.66
N VAL A 242 -13.10 2.07 -20.50
CA VAL A 242 -11.90 2.80 -20.08
C VAL A 242 -12.03 4.27 -20.47
N GLY A 243 -11.97 5.17 -19.48
CA GLY A 243 -12.28 6.59 -19.66
C GLY A 243 -11.25 7.37 -20.47
N ARG A 244 -9.94 7.11 -20.28
CA ARG A 244 -8.88 7.84 -20.99
C ARG A 244 -8.19 7.00 -22.06
N GLY A 245 -8.09 5.69 -21.89
CA GLY A 245 -7.48 4.81 -22.86
C GLY A 245 -6.72 3.63 -22.25
N ILE A 246 -6.17 2.80 -23.12
CA ILE A 246 -5.36 1.63 -22.77
C ILE A 246 -3.93 1.90 -23.24
N SER A 247 -2.97 1.79 -22.32
CA SER A 247 -1.54 1.81 -22.61
C SER A 247 -1.01 0.38 -22.53
N ILE A 248 -0.39 -0.10 -23.60
CA ILE A 248 0.32 -1.39 -23.64
C ILE A 248 1.78 -1.07 -23.92
N GLU A 249 2.67 -1.26 -22.95
CA GLU A 249 4.10 -0.89 -23.00
C GLU A 249 5.00 -2.11 -23.12
#